data_3d88050af4ce350fcb46f98bbafce5a5
#
_entry.id   3d88050af4ce350fcb46f98bbafce5a5
#
_cell.length_a   1.000
_cell.length_b   1.000
_cell.length_c   1.000
_cell.angle_alpha   90.00
_cell.angle_beta   90.00
_cell.angle_gamma   90.00
#
_symmetry.space_group_name_H-M   'P 1'
#
loop_
_entity.id
_entity.type
_entity.pdbx_description
1 polymer ?
#
loop_
_entity_poly.entity_id
_entity_poly.type
_entity_poly.pdbx_seq_one_letter_code
_entity_poly.pdbx_strand_id
1 'polypeptide(L)'
;MHKAEHLAIIRSIQKETKGFTEFVPLSFIYKEAPMYYRNSIRGMRQGPDGNEIIKMHAISRIMLNNYIKNIQVSWVKEGLKMSQILLSAGVNDFGGTLINESISTSAGAEYGQMMKPKEIHHVVKSAGKIPAQRSSTYRILKEFSEEADDLALPLDTADPTTFGSYQELIKIGKYRYTEMKR
;
A
#
# COMPACT_ATOMS: atom_id res chain seq x y z
N MET A 1 -8.34 10.87 18.72
CA MET A 1 -7.24 11.61 19.40
C MET A 1 -5.90 11.10 18.93
N HIS A 2 -5.50 9.87 19.15
CA HIS A 2 -4.16 9.34 18.78
C HIS A 2 -3.72 9.53 17.33
N LYS A 3 -4.63 9.42 16.33
CA LYS A 3 -4.26 9.62 14.91
C LYS A 3 -3.84 11.07 14.63
N ALA A 4 -4.53 12.05 15.20
CA ALA A 4 -4.21 13.47 15.00
C ALA A 4 -2.89 13.85 15.70
N GLU A 5 -2.66 13.36 16.90
CA GLU A 5 -1.41 13.53 17.63
C GLU A 5 -0.23 12.92 16.86
N HIS A 6 -0.41 11.71 16.32
CA HIS A 6 0.59 11.04 15.50
C HIS A 6 0.98 11.87 14.27
N LEU A 7 0.00 12.38 13.53
CA LEU A 7 0.24 13.24 12.37
C LEU A 7 0.94 14.57 12.77
N ALA A 8 0.57 15.14 13.92
CA ALA A 8 1.22 16.35 14.42
C ALA A 8 2.68 16.11 14.78
N ILE A 9 2.99 14.97 15.41
CA ILE A 9 4.37 14.56 15.74
C ILE A 9 5.19 14.35 14.47
N ILE A 10 4.67 13.57 13.50
CA ILE A 10 5.34 13.34 12.20
C ILE A 10 5.65 14.67 11.52
N ARG A 11 4.67 15.59 11.48
CA ARG A 11 4.86 16.92 10.90
C ARG A 11 5.95 17.72 11.61
N SER A 12 6.01 17.66 12.93
CA SER A 12 7.04 18.36 13.71
C SER A 12 8.42 17.80 13.41
N ILE A 13 8.58 16.48 13.42
CA ILE A 13 9.85 15.81 13.07
C ILE A 13 10.26 16.18 11.64
N GLN A 14 9.32 16.14 10.69
CA GLN A 14 9.61 16.49 9.30
C GLN A 14 10.06 17.94 9.12
N LYS A 15 9.51 18.88 9.89
CA LYS A 15 9.96 20.29 9.88
C LYS A 15 11.44 20.42 10.19
N GLU A 16 11.91 19.66 11.18
CA GLU A 16 13.28 19.72 11.67
C GLU A 16 14.23 18.91 10.78
N THR A 17 13.86 17.67 10.47
CA THR A 17 14.77 16.70 9.88
C THR A 17 14.69 16.63 8.36
N LYS A 18 13.51 16.92 7.77
CA LYS A 18 13.19 16.66 6.37
C LYS A 18 13.45 15.18 5.95
N GLY A 19 13.45 14.28 6.93
CA GLY A 19 13.88 12.90 6.76
C GLY A 19 12.82 11.96 6.15
N PHE A 20 11.53 12.34 6.15
CA PHE A 20 10.48 11.52 5.56
C PHE A 20 10.29 11.86 4.08
N THR A 21 10.31 10.86 3.23
CA THR A 21 10.07 10.98 1.79
C THR A 21 8.60 10.76 1.44
N GLU A 22 7.89 9.96 2.25
CA GLU A 22 6.49 9.62 2.05
C GLU A 22 5.77 9.37 3.37
N PHE A 23 4.45 9.33 3.30
CA PHE A 23 3.57 8.85 4.37
C PHE A 23 2.63 7.78 3.83
N VAL A 24 2.63 6.61 4.45
CA VAL A 24 1.81 5.46 4.05
C VAL A 24 0.96 4.99 5.22
N PRO A 25 -0.32 5.35 5.31
CA PRO A 25 -1.23 4.74 6.29
C PRO A 25 -1.44 3.27 5.97
N LEU A 26 -1.22 2.39 6.93
CA LEU A 26 -1.39 0.95 6.77
C LEU A 26 -2.54 0.47 7.65
N SER A 27 -3.59 -0.06 7.04
CA SER A 27 -4.69 -0.70 7.75
C SER A 27 -4.26 -2.02 8.37
N PHE A 28 -4.81 -2.30 9.55
CA PHE A 28 -4.61 -3.59 10.20
C PHE A 28 -5.36 -4.69 9.44
N ILE A 29 -4.64 -5.73 9.06
CA ILE A 29 -5.21 -6.95 8.47
C ILE A 29 -5.35 -7.98 9.59
N TYR A 30 -6.58 -8.35 9.91
CA TYR A 30 -6.89 -9.10 11.14
C TYR A 30 -7.08 -10.61 10.92
N LYS A 31 -7.46 -11.04 9.70
CA LYS A 31 -7.99 -12.39 9.44
C LYS A 31 -7.06 -13.49 9.95
N GLU A 32 -5.76 -13.42 9.66
CA GLU A 32 -4.75 -14.39 10.08
C GLU A 32 -3.79 -13.81 11.13
N ALA A 33 -4.14 -12.66 11.74
CA ALA A 33 -3.29 -12.04 12.76
C ALA A 33 -3.45 -12.73 14.12
N PRO A 34 -2.41 -13.38 14.67
CA PRO A 34 -2.48 -14.08 15.97
C PRO A 34 -2.96 -13.18 17.10
N MET A 35 -2.59 -11.91 17.07
CA MET A 35 -3.01 -10.92 18.06
C MET A 35 -4.52 -10.75 18.11
N TYR A 36 -5.20 -10.88 16.97
CA TYR A 36 -6.65 -10.74 16.87
C TYR A 36 -7.39 -11.99 17.34
N TYR A 37 -7.12 -13.16 16.76
CA TYR A 37 -7.90 -14.35 17.12
C TYR A 37 -7.51 -14.97 18.46
N ARG A 38 -6.31 -14.70 19.00
CA ARG A 38 -5.95 -15.02 20.38
C ARG A 38 -6.53 -14.04 21.39
N ASN A 39 -7.24 -13.01 20.92
CA ASN A 39 -7.81 -11.95 21.76
C ASN A 39 -6.77 -11.32 22.72
N SER A 40 -5.55 -11.14 22.22
CA SER A 40 -4.42 -10.66 23.02
C SER A 40 -4.61 -9.24 23.56
N ILE A 41 -5.47 -8.45 22.93
CA ILE A 41 -5.86 -7.11 23.36
C ILE A 41 -7.38 -7.04 23.42
N ARG A 42 -7.91 -6.82 24.62
CA ARG A 42 -9.37 -6.71 24.84
C ARG A 42 -9.94 -5.54 24.01
N GLY A 43 -11.02 -5.83 23.25
CA GLY A 43 -11.72 -4.83 22.43
C GLY A 43 -10.97 -4.44 21.16
N MET A 44 -9.99 -5.21 20.71
CA MET A 44 -9.33 -5.00 19.43
C MET A 44 -10.34 -5.07 18.29
N ARG A 45 -10.35 -4.06 17.43
CA ARG A 45 -11.19 -3.99 16.22
C ARG A 45 -10.54 -4.75 15.05
N GLN A 46 -11.38 -5.16 14.10
CA GLN A 46 -10.95 -5.79 12.85
C GLN A 46 -10.14 -4.88 11.90
N GLY A 47 -10.02 -3.62 12.25
CA GLY A 47 -9.36 -2.59 11.45
C GLY A 47 -10.28 -1.38 11.24
N PRO A 48 -9.86 -0.41 10.43
CA PRO A 48 -10.68 0.75 10.08
C PRO A 48 -11.78 0.36 9.07
N ASP A 49 -12.91 1.06 9.13
CA ASP A 49 -13.90 1.03 8.06
C ASP A 49 -13.50 1.92 6.87
N GLY A 50 -14.26 1.85 5.76
CA GLY A 50 -13.95 2.61 4.55
C GLY A 50 -13.95 4.12 4.76
N ASN A 51 -14.83 4.66 5.61
CA ASN A 51 -14.85 6.09 5.93
C ASN A 51 -13.64 6.50 6.75
N GLU A 52 -13.19 5.66 7.67
CA GLU A 52 -11.98 5.91 8.46
C GLU A 52 -10.73 5.90 7.58
N ILE A 53 -10.68 5.01 6.59
CA ILE A 53 -9.59 4.94 5.60
C ILE A 53 -9.55 6.23 4.77
N ILE A 54 -10.67 6.65 4.20
CA ILE A 54 -10.77 7.89 3.43
C ILE A 54 -10.38 9.10 4.28
N LYS A 55 -10.94 9.23 5.47
CA LYS A 55 -10.61 10.33 6.39
C LYS A 55 -9.14 10.34 6.77
N MET A 56 -8.53 9.17 7.00
CA MET A 56 -7.11 9.09 7.36
C MET A 56 -6.23 9.66 6.24
N HIS A 57 -6.47 9.30 4.98
CA HIS A 57 -5.69 9.80 3.86
C HIS A 57 -5.95 11.29 3.58
N ALA A 58 -7.22 11.72 3.58
CA ALA A 58 -7.58 13.11 3.33
C ALA A 58 -7.03 14.06 4.42
N ILE A 59 -7.17 13.69 5.69
CA ILE A 59 -6.65 14.48 6.81
C ILE A 59 -5.11 14.49 6.77
N SER A 60 -4.48 13.35 6.44
CA SER A 60 -3.02 13.29 6.27
C SER A 60 -2.56 14.24 5.17
N ARG A 61 -3.26 14.31 4.04
CA ARG A 61 -2.94 15.28 2.98
C ARG A 61 -3.00 16.71 3.49
N ILE A 62 -4.04 17.06 4.22
CA ILE A 62 -4.21 18.43 4.77
C ILE A 62 -3.12 18.74 5.80
N MET A 63 -2.89 17.83 6.74
CA MET A 63 -1.96 18.06 7.86
C MET A 63 -0.48 18.00 7.44
N LEU A 64 -0.15 17.16 6.48
CA LEU A 64 1.24 16.94 6.02
C LEU A 64 1.57 17.73 4.75
N ASN A 65 0.60 18.45 4.16
CA ASN A 65 0.85 19.31 3.00
C ASN A 65 1.99 20.29 3.27
N ASN A 66 2.83 20.53 2.26
CA ASN A 66 4.08 21.30 2.31
C ASN A 66 5.22 20.64 3.10
N TYR A 67 4.98 19.61 3.89
CA TYR A 67 6.01 18.90 4.65
C TYR A 67 6.34 17.54 4.04
N ILE A 68 5.33 16.70 3.82
CA ILE A 68 5.47 15.40 3.15
C ILE A 68 4.57 15.43 1.92
N LYS A 69 5.18 15.51 0.75
CA LYS A 69 4.44 15.65 -0.53
C LYS A 69 3.79 14.36 -0.99
N ASN A 70 4.40 13.22 -0.64
CA ASN A 70 3.99 11.91 -1.13
C ASN A 70 3.15 11.20 -0.07
N ILE A 71 1.88 10.95 -0.42
CA ILE A 71 0.98 10.11 0.38
C ILE A 71 0.63 8.91 -0.48
N GLN A 72 1.06 7.74 -0.04
CA GLN A 72 0.90 6.48 -0.74
C GLN A 72 -0.29 5.70 -0.21
N VAL A 73 -1.01 5.02 -1.10
CA VAL A 73 -1.95 3.97 -0.72
C VAL A 73 -1.28 2.61 -0.78
N SER A 74 -1.56 1.77 0.20
CA SER A 74 -1.18 0.35 0.16
C SER A 74 -2.31 -0.46 -0.49
N TRP A 75 -2.26 -0.60 -1.82
CA TRP A 75 -3.32 -1.30 -2.57
C TRP A 75 -3.49 -2.76 -2.14
N VAL A 76 -2.45 -3.42 -1.65
CA VAL A 76 -2.52 -4.79 -1.11
C VAL A 76 -3.35 -4.89 0.17
N LYS A 77 -3.55 -3.79 0.89
CA LYS A 77 -4.35 -3.74 2.12
C LYS A 77 -5.74 -3.16 1.88
N GLU A 78 -5.84 -2.14 1.04
CA GLU A 78 -7.08 -1.38 0.83
C GLU A 78 -7.89 -1.91 -0.35
N GLY A 79 -7.26 -2.64 -1.27
CA GLY A 79 -7.87 -3.10 -2.53
C GLY A 79 -7.98 -2.00 -3.59
N LEU A 80 -8.22 -2.41 -4.82
CA LEU A 80 -8.15 -1.52 -5.99
C LEU A 80 -9.23 -0.43 -5.97
N LYS A 81 -10.47 -0.80 -5.63
CA LYS A 81 -11.60 0.16 -5.60
C LYS A 81 -11.39 1.26 -4.57
N MET A 82 -10.96 0.88 -3.37
CA MET A 82 -10.64 1.87 -2.34
C MET A 82 -9.46 2.72 -2.76
N SER A 83 -8.42 2.13 -3.35
CA SER A 83 -7.25 2.87 -3.85
C SER A 83 -7.62 3.91 -4.90
N GLN A 84 -8.56 3.62 -5.80
CA GLN A 84 -9.10 4.60 -6.75
C GLN A 84 -9.80 5.78 -6.07
N ILE A 85 -10.63 5.50 -5.06
CA ILE A 85 -11.28 6.55 -4.25
C ILE A 85 -10.23 7.43 -3.57
N LEU A 86 -9.20 6.81 -3.02
CA LEU A 86 -8.14 7.51 -2.30
C LEU A 86 -7.29 8.43 -3.19
N LEU A 87 -7.15 8.13 -4.50
CA LEU A 87 -6.53 9.04 -5.47
C LEU A 87 -7.30 10.38 -5.60
N SER A 88 -8.57 10.40 -5.23
CA SER A 88 -9.36 11.64 -5.13
C SER A 88 -9.45 12.19 -3.71
N ALA A 89 -8.92 11.46 -2.71
CA ALA A 89 -8.92 11.83 -1.30
C ALA A 89 -7.52 12.18 -0.77
N GLY A 90 -6.61 12.62 -1.65
CA GLY A 90 -5.31 13.15 -1.26
C GLY A 90 -4.11 12.23 -1.49
N VAL A 91 -4.32 11.01 -1.94
CA VAL A 91 -3.24 10.11 -2.35
C VAL A 91 -2.68 10.54 -3.71
N ASN A 92 -1.37 10.46 -3.87
CA ASN A 92 -0.68 10.72 -5.13
C ASN A 92 0.40 9.67 -5.45
N ASP A 93 0.45 8.58 -4.71
CA ASP A 93 1.37 7.46 -4.97
C ASP A 93 0.65 6.12 -4.77
N PHE A 94 0.80 5.22 -5.74
CA PHE A 94 0.14 3.92 -5.74
C PHE A 94 1.01 2.80 -5.17
N GLY A 95 2.27 3.08 -4.84
CA GLY A 95 3.19 2.14 -4.20
C GLY A 95 3.91 1.18 -5.14
N GLY A 96 3.49 1.09 -6.40
CA GLY A 96 4.15 0.25 -7.41
C GLY A 96 3.70 -1.20 -7.41
N THR A 97 4.46 -2.04 -8.10
CA THR A 97 4.08 -3.40 -8.50
C THR A 97 4.15 -4.44 -7.38
N LEU A 98 4.97 -4.21 -6.35
CA LEU A 98 5.13 -5.07 -5.16
C LEU A 98 5.29 -6.55 -5.50
N ILE A 99 6.34 -6.90 -6.23
CA ILE A 99 6.61 -8.28 -6.63
C ILE A 99 6.68 -9.20 -5.40
N ASN A 100 5.79 -10.19 -5.33
CA ASN A 100 5.73 -11.20 -4.27
C ASN A 100 5.58 -10.63 -2.84
N GLU A 101 4.67 -9.66 -2.65
CA GLU A 101 4.32 -9.14 -1.33
C GLU A 101 3.61 -10.23 -0.51
N SER A 102 4.31 -10.82 0.44
CA SER A 102 3.82 -11.96 1.21
C SER A 102 3.33 -11.59 2.63
N ILE A 103 3.76 -10.47 3.17
CA ILE A 103 3.46 -10.09 4.57
C ILE A 103 1.97 -9.83 4.74
N SER A 104 1.38 -8.99 3.89
CA SER A 104 -0.06 -8.70 3.96
C SER A 104 -0.89 -9.94 3.63
N THR A 105 -0.47 -10.74 2.65
CA THR A 105 -1.13 -12.00 2.28
C THR A 105 -1.09 -13.01 3.44
N SER A 106 0.03 -13.15 4.14
CA SER A 106 0.14 -14.03 5.31
C SER A 106 -0.72 -13.56 6.50
N ALA A 107 -1.03 -12.28 6.56
CA ALA A 107 -1.97 -11.74 7.54
C ALA A 107 -3.44 -11.86 7.11
N GLY A 108 -3.71 -12.40 5.92
CA GLY A 108 -5.05 -12.64 5.38
C GLY A 108 -5.57 -11.55 4.43
N ALA A 109 -4.69 -10.71 3.85
CA ALA A 109 -5.09 -9.81 2.78
C ALA A 109 -5.38 -10.61 1.49
N GLU A 110 -6.41 -10.17 0.74
CA GLU A 110 -6.96 -10.91 -0.40
C GLU A 110 -6.74 -10.21 -1.75
N TYR A 111 -6.00 -9.10 -1.77
CA TYR A 111 -5.88 -8.26 -2.97
C TYR A 111 -4.66 -8.57 -3.85
N GLY A 112 -3.99 -9.69 -3.61
CA GLY A 112 -2.85 -10.15 -4.40
C GLY A 112 -1.49 -9.70 -3.85
N GLN A 113 -0.45 -10.14 -4.55
CA GLN A 113 0.96 -9.97 -4.15
C GLN A 113 1.77 -9.15 -5.15
N MET A 114 1.24 -9.01 -6.36
CA MET A 114 1.85 -8.27 -7.46
C MET A 114 0.77 -7.65 -8.32
N MET A 115 1.03 -6.46 -8.84
CA MET A 115 0.22 -5.82 -9.87
C MET A 115 1.14 -5.40 -11.02
N LYS A 116 0.78 -5.73 -12.23
CA LYS A 116 1.56 -5.35 -13.41
C LYS A 116 1.44 -3.83 -13.66
N PRO A 117 2.47 -3.20 -14.27
CA PRO A 117 2.42 -1.77 -14.58
C PRO A 117 1.18 -1.37 -15.37
N LYS A 118 0.79 -2.15 -16.38
CA LYS A 118 -0.40 -1.91 -17.19
C LYS A 118 -1.69 -1.92 -16.37
N GLU A 119 -1.79 -2.79 -15.37
CA GLU A 119 -2.94 -2.84 -14.46
C GLU A 119 -3.00 -1.57 -13.59
N ILE A 120 -1.84 -1.11 -13.09
CA ILE A 120 -1.75 0.14 -12.33
C ILE A 120 -2.15 1.33 -13.21
N HIS A 121 -1.66 1.39 -14.45
CA HIS A 121 -2.04 2.45 -15.39
C HIS A 121 -3.54 2.47 -15.64
N HIS A 122 -4.14 1.30 -15.86
CA HIS A 122 -5.59 1.18 -16.06
C HIS A 122 -6.36 1.69 -14.84
N VAL A 123 -5.98 1.26 -13.63
CA VAL A 123 -6.63 1.66 -12.38
C VAL A 123 -6.54 3.18 -12.17
N VAL A 124 -5.37 3.77 -12.41
CA VAL A 124 -5.13 5.22 -12.25
C VAL A 124 -5.88 6.03 -13.31
N LYS A 125 -5.83 5.62 -14.59
CA LYS A 125 -6.58 6.27 -15.68
C LYS A 125 -8.09 6.20 -15.46
N SER A 126 -8.60 5.05 -15.00
CA SER A 126 -10.03 4.88 -14.66
C SER A 126 -10.49 5.79 -13.52
N ALA A 127 -9.59 6.24 -12.66
CA ALA A 127 -9.85 7.26 -11.64
C ALA A 127 -9.73 8.70 -12.17
N GLY A 128 -9.56 8.90 -13.48
CA GLY A 128 -9.38 10.21 -14.10
C GLY A 128 -8.05 10.88 -13.76
N LYS A 129 -7.00 10.09 -13.48
CA LYS A 129 -5.67 10.58 -13.15
C LYS A 129 -4.66 10.13 -14.20
N ILE A 130 -3.55 10.84 -14.31
CA ILE A 130 -2.43 10.52 -15.21
C ILE A 130 -1.45 9.62 -14.44
N PRO A 131 -1.23 8.37 -14.86
CA PRO A 131 -0.21 7.53 -14.26
C PRO A 131 1.17 8.07 -14.58
N ALA A 132 2.07 7.97 -13.62
CA ALA A 132 3.47 8.34 -13.79
C ALA A 132 4.39 7.31 -13.15
N GLN A 133 5.47 6.99 -13.84
CA GLN A 133 6.56 6.20 -13.28
C GLN A 133 7.52 7.13 -12.53
N ARG A 134 7.84 6.79 -11.31
CA ARG A 134 8.81 7.49 -10.47
C ARG A 134 10.02 6.61 -10.12
N SER A 135 11.11 7.26 -9.76
CA SER A 135 12.24 6.60 -9.09
C SER A 135 11.93 6.36 -7.61
N SER A 136 12.78 5.57 -6.93
CA SER A 136 12.73 5.42 -5.46
C SER A 136 12.95 6.73 -4.70
N THR A 137 13.57 7.71 -5.33
CA THR A 137 13.78 9.07 -4.80
C THR A 137 12.69 10.07 -5.22
N TYR A 138 11.53 9.59 -5.68
CA TYR A 138 10.36 10.38 -6.08
C TYR A 138 10.56 11.34 -7.26
N ARG A 139 11.59 11.14 -8.08
CA ARG A 139 11.73 11.85 -9.35
C ARG A 139 10.82 11.21 -10.39
N ILE A 140 9.95 11.98 -11.04
CA ILE A 140 9.14 11.53 -12.17
C ILE A 140 10.08 11.17 -13.33
N LEU A 141 9.96 9.95 -13.83
CA LEU A 141 10.74 9.42 -14.93
C LEU A 141 9.96 9.48 -16.25
N LYS A 142 8.66 9.16 -16.19
CA LYS A 142 7.77 9.19 -17.34
C LYS A 142 6.33 9.39 -16.87
N GLU A 143 5.55 10.18 -17.64
CA GLU A 143 4.09 10.27 -17.53
C GLU A 143 3.44 9.49 -18.68
N PHE A 144 2.26 8.91 -18.43
CA PHE A 144 1.54 8.06 -19.38
C PHE A 144 0.17 8.70 -19.69
N SER A 145 0.20 9.89 -20.28
CA SER A 145 -0.99 10.69 -20.58
C SER A 145 -1.74 10.24 -21.82
N GLU A 146 -1.04 9.67 -22.82
CA GLU A 146 -1.59 9.29 -24.10
C GLU A 146 -1.84 7.77 -24.19
N GLU A 147 -2.70 7.35 -25.15
CA GLU A 147 -2.93 5.92 -25.41
C GLU A 147 -1.66 5.23 -25.95
N ALA A 148 -0.87 5.95 -26.74
CA ALA A 148 0.42 5.47 -27.25
C ALA A 148 1.43 5.13 -26.13
N ASP A 149 1.22 5.66 -24.93
CA ASP A 149 2.04 5.36 -23.75
C ASP A 149 1.70 4.02 -23.10
N ASP A 150 0.64 3.33 -23.52
CA ASP A 150 0.21 2.03 -22.98
C ASP A 150 1.00 0.85 -23.58
N LEU A 151 2.19 1.11 -24.13
CA LEU A 151 3.11 0.05 -24.52
C LEU A 151 3.46 -0.81 -23.31
N ALA A 152 3.47 -2.13 -23.52
CA ALA A 152 3.83 -3.08 -22.47
C ALA A 152 5.25 -2.81 -21.95
N LEU A 153 5.37 -2.60 -20.65
CA LEU A 153 6.65 -2.52 -19.96
C LEU A 153 7.21 -3.94 -19.75
N PRO A 154 8.52 -4.11 -19.52
CA PRO A 154 9.11 -5.44 -19.38
C PRO A 154 8.41 -6.34 -18.35
N LEU A 155 7.92 -5.75 -17.25
CA LEU A 155 7.21 -6.50 -16.21
C LEU A 155 5.79 -6.93 -16.64
N ASP A 156 5.18 -6.26 -17.63
CA ASP A 156 3.87 -6.66 -18.16
C ASP A 156 3.93 -7.99 -18.92
N THR A 157 5.07 -8.28 -19.53
CA THR A 157 5.31 -9.50 -20.31
C THR A 157 6.06 -10.57 -19.53
N ALA A 158 6.53 -10.26 -18.31
CA ALA A 158 7.25 -11.22 -17.49
C ALA A 158 6.34 -12.39 -17.07
N ASP A 159 6.92 -13.60 -17.06
CA ASP A 159 6.23 -14.79 -16.55
C ASP A 159 6.07 -14.66 -15.02
N PRO A 160 4.83 -14.66 -14.49
CA PRO A 160 4.58 -14.57 -13.05
C PRO A 160 5.26 -15.66 -12.24
N THR A 161 5.48 -16.84 -12.82
CA THR A 161 6.14 -17.98 -12.13
C THR A 161 7.59 -17.69 -11.78
N THR A 162 8.24 -16.80 -12.51
CA THR A 162 9.65 -16.38 -12.27
C THR A 162 9.82 -15.76 -10.88
N PHE A 163 8.79 -15.13 -10.33
CA PHE A 163 8.86 -14.43 -9.04
C PHE A 163 8.49 -15.32 -7.85
N GLY A 164 8.03 -16.54 -8.09
CA GLY A 164 7.47 -17.40 -7.06
C GLY A 164 6.15 -16.88 -6.49
N SER A 165 5.65 -17.56 -5.47
CA SER A 165 4.48 -17.10 -4.72
C SER A 165 4.55 -17.50 -3.26
N TYR A 166 3.91 -16.72 -2.39
CA TYR A 166 3.74 -17.10 -1.00
C TYR A 166 3.01 -18.44 -0.86
N GLN A 167 2.01 -18.71 -1.70
CA GLN A 167 1.24 -19.94 -1.70
C GLN A 167 2.12 -21.18 -1.97
N GLU A 168 3.11 -21.05 -2.82
CA GLU A 168 4.08 -22.14 -3.06
C GLU A 168 5.07 -22.26 -1.91
N LEU A 169 5.56 -21.15 -1.38
CA LEU A 169 6.51 -21.15 -0.27
C LEU A 169 5.92 -21.80 1.00
N ILE A 170 4.67 -21.55 1.34
CA ILE A 170 4.04 -22.16 2.53
C ILE A 170 3.79 -23.65 2.41
N LYS A 171 3.81 -24.23 1.22
CA LYS A 171 3.76 -25.69 1.02
C LYS A 171 5.06 -26.37 1.44
N ILE A 172 6.17 -25.63 1.45
CA ILE A 172 7.49 -26.16 1.82
C ILE A 172 7.63 -26.14 3.34
N GLY A 173 7.65 -27.31 3.98
CA GLY A 173 7.68 -27.46 5.44
C GLY A 173 8.83 -26.68 6.12
N LYS A 174 9.98 -26.54 5.45
CA LYS A 174 11.15 -25.77 5.94
C LYS A 174 10.83 -24.29 6.21
N TYR A 175 9.89 -23.69 5.49
CA TYR A 175 9.54 -22.28 5.61
C TYR A 175 8.26 -22.03 6.41
N ARG A 176 7.65 -23.09 6.96
CA ARG A 176 6.52 -22.93 7.86
C ARG A 176 6.99 -22.57 9.26
N TYR A 177 6.33 -21.60 9.86
CA TYR A 177 6.47 -21.34 11.28
C TYR A 177 5.94 -22.57 12.05
N THR A 178 6.79 -23.23 12.80
CA THR A 178 6.40 -24.24 13.76
C THR A 178 6.52 -23.66 15.16
N GLU A 179 5.43 -23.60 15.91
CA GLU A 179 5.53 -23.26 17.34
C GLU A 179 6.54 -24.22 17.99
N MET A 180 7.62 -23.67 18.51
CA MET A 180 8.48 -24.46 19.39
C MET A 180 7.63 -24.88 20.58
N LYS A 181 7.33 -26.18 20.67
CA LYS A 181 6.74 -26.75 21.88
C LYS A 181 7.71 -26.44 23.03
N ARG A 182 7.29 -25.55 23.93
CA ARG A 182 7.97 -25.33 25.20
C ARG A 182 7.70 -26.51 26.12
#